data_0b6a9f23d01bbd3e4a4e34726786622a
#
_entry.id   0b6a9f23d01bbd3e4a4e34726786622a
#
_cell.length_a   1.000
_cell.length_b   1.000
_cell.length_c   1.000
_cell.angle_alpha   90.00
_cell.angle_beta   90.00
_cell.angle_gamma   90.00
#
_symmetry.space_group_name_H-M   'P 1'
#
loop_
_entity.id
_entity.type
_entity.pdbx_description
1 polymer ?
#
loop_
_entity_poly.entity_id
_entity_poly.type
_entity_poly.pdbx_seq_one_letter_code
_entity_poly.pdbx_strand_id
1 'polypeptide(L)'
;YGTQSMWTARQFHDIYTVNLETGECRQIREKSPSYMRFSPKGKYTYWYQEQDSSWYTRSMADGKEYRLTTPETFIAWDEDNDVPDYPSPYGIAGWTDDDQSILIKDRYDIWKFDPTAAVSPVNLTVNGRKEQITYSLIQLDREKRSYNTGDAQYLTGFNERTKGSGYYTTRLNKAAVPKVLLAGNFKLAALAKAKDADAVIYT
;
A
#
# COMPACT_ATOMS: atom_id res chain seq x y z
N TYR A 1 -2.73 4.41 -28.95
CA TYR A 1 -3.55 3.43 -28.20
C TYR A 1 -5.01 3.85 -28.04
N GLY A 2 -5.43 5.07 -28.43
CA GLY A 2 -6.77 5.61 -28.19
C GLY A 2 -7.92 4.80 -28.82
N THR A 3 -7.72 4.19 -29.95
CA THR A 3 -8.75 3.37 -30.62
C THR A 3 -9.03 2.04 -29.91
N GLN A 4 -8.06 1.46 -29.22
CA GLN A 4 -8.26 0.23 -28.45
C GLN A 4 -9.07 0.46 -27.16
N SER A 5 -8.93 1.63 -26.53
CA SER A 5 -9.65 1.95 -25.29
C SER A 5 -11.17 2.03 -25.50
N MET A 6 -11.64 2.39 -26.71
CA MET A 6 -13.07 2.44 -27.02
C MET A 6 -13.76 1.06 -27.04
N TRP A 7 -13.01 0.01 -27.33
CA TRP A 7 -13.53 -1.36 -27.45
C TRP A 7 -13.27 -2.23 -26.22
N THR A 8 -12.14 -1.96 -25.53
CA THR A 8 -11.71 -2.79 -24.38
C THR A 8 -11.96 -2.13 -23.04
N ALA A 9 -12.43 -0.87 -23.00
CA ALA A 9 -12.48 0.00 -21.81
C ALA A 9 -11.13 0.13 -21.07
N ARG A 10 -10.01 -0.23 -21.70
CA ARG A 10 -8.66 -0.23 -21.11
C ARG A 10 -7.80 0.85 -21.73
N GLN A 11 -7.08 1.55 -20.89
CA GLN A 11 -6.08 2.51 -21.30
C GLN A 11 -4.69 1.90 -21.18
N PHE A 12 -3.85 2.22 -22.13
CA PHE A 12 -2.43 1.83 -22.13
C PHE A 12 -1.56 3.07 -22.15
N HIS A 13 -0.47 3.04 -21.41
CA HIS A 13 0.46 4.16 -21.25
C HIS A 13 1.88 3.71 -21.53
N ASP A 14 2.63 4.55 -22.23
CA ASP A 14 4.08 4.41 -22.28
C ASP A 14 4.67 5.16 -21.09
N ILE A 15 5.51 4.49 -20.33
CA ILE A 15 6.07 5.01 -19.08
C ILE A 15 7.51 5.41 -19.32
N TYR A 16 7.82 6.65 -18.99
CA TYR A 16 9.15 7.24 -19.13
C TYR A 16 9.65 7.76 -17.80
N THR A 17 10.96 7.72 -17.61
CA THR A 17 11.66 8.53 -16.60
C THR A 17 12.36 9.68 -17.30
N VAL A 18 12.45 10.81 -16.61
CA VAL A 18 13.21 11.98 -17.07
C VAL A 18 14.17 12.41 -15.98
N ASN A 19 15.42 12.63 -16.35
CA ASN A 19 16.39 13.26 -15.46
C ASN A 19 16.11 14.77 -15.45
N LEU A 20 15.79 15.32 -14.28
CA LEU A 20 15.37 16.72 -14.15
C LEU A 20 16.52 17.73 -14.35
N GLU A 21 17.78 17.28 -14.23
CA GLU A 21 18.95 18.13 -14.44
C GLU A 21 19.37 18.18 -15.92
N THR A 22 19.34 17.02 -16.60
CA THR A 22 19.84 16.89 -17.96
C THR A 22 18.74 16.90 -19.02
N GLY A 23 17.47 16.66 -18.61
CA GLY A 23 16.34 16.48 -19.54
C GLY A 23 16.37 15.13 -20.28
N GLU A 24 17.34 14.25 -19.98
CA GLU A 24 17.40 12.92 -20.59
C GLU A 24 16.14 12.14 -20.26
N CYS A 25 15.46 11.67 -21.32
CA CYS A 25 14.22 10.89 -21.22
C CYS A 25 14.50 9.44 -21.59
N ARG A 26 14.11 8.51 -20.71
CA ARG A 26 14.30 7.07 -20.93
C ARG A 26 12.98 6.33 -20.78
N GLN A 27 12.57 5.59 -21.81
CA GLN A 27 11.42 4.70 -21.74
C GLN A 27 11.74 3.51 -20.84
N ILE A 28 10.88 3.26 -19.84
CA ILE A 28 11.03 2.13 -18.93
C ILE A 28 9.99 1.03 -19.15
N ARG A 29 8.85 1.38 -19.77
CA ARG A 29 7.82 0.42 -20.15
C ARG A 29 6.99 0.92 -21.31
N GLU A 30 6.72 0.06 -22.28
CA GLU A 30 5.81 0.31 -23.39
C GLU A 30 4.46 -0.36 -23.13
N LYS A 31 3.39 0.31 -23.54
CA LYS A 31 2.02 -0.22 -23.53
C LYS A 31 1.61 -0.83 -22.18
N SER A 32 1.93 -0.15 -21.09
CA SER A 32 1.55 -0.58 -19.74
C SER A 32 0.06 -0.36 -19.52
N PRO A 33 -0.69 -1.38 -19.04
CA PRO A 33 -2.07 -1.20 -18.61
C PRO A 33 -2.16 -0.54 -17.24
N SER A 34 -1.07 -0.51 -16.48
CA SER A 34 -1.02 -0.01 -15.10
C SER A 34 -0.15 1.23 -15.00
N TYR A 35 -0.57 2.16 -14.15
CA TYR A 35 0.27 3.29 -13.76
C TYR A 35 1.37 2.83 -12.82
N MET A 36 2.58 3.35 -13.04
CA MET A 36 3.70 3.16 -12.14
C MET A 36 3.86 4.38 -11.22
N ARG A 37 4.29 4.12 -9.99
CA ARG A 37 4.59 5.17 -9.00
C ARG A 37 5.99 4.97 -8.47
N PHE A 38 6.63 6.05 -8.01
CA PHE A 38 7.91 5.98 -7.33
C PHE A 38 7.74 5.67 -5.84
N SER A 39 8.67 4.90 -5.30
CA SER A 39 8.94 4.87 -3.86
C SER A 39 9.41 6.25 -3.37
N PRO A 40 9.29 6.58 -2.08
CA PRO A 40 9.61 7.93 -1.56
C PRO A 40 11.00 8.45 -1.87
N LYS A 41 12.02 7.59 -1.93
CA LYS A 41 13.40 7.93 -2.28
C LYS A 41 13.73 7.68 -3.76
N GLY A 42 12.77 7.18 -4.54
CA GLY A 42 12.96 6.90 -5.96
C GLY A 42 13.85 5.70 -6.27
N LYS A 43 14.17 4.84 -5.28
CA LYS A 43 14.96 3.63 -5.52
C LYS A 43 14.20 2.60 -6.34
N TYR A 44 12.87 2.61 -6.25
CA TYR A 44 11.99 1.70 -6.96
C TYR A 44 10.85 2.44 -7.65
N THR A 45 10.34 1.85 -8.74
CA THR A 45 8.97 2.07 -9.19
C THR A 45 8.14 0.85 -8.80
N TYR A 46 6.83 1.03 -8.59
CA TYR A 46 5.92 -0.05 -8.24
C TYR A 46 4.57 0.11 -8.91
N TRP A 47 3.89 -1.01 -9.15
CA TRP A 47 2.55 -1.05 -9.78
C TRP A 47 1.82 -2.34 -9.40
N TYR A 48 0.51 -2.30 -9.55
CA TYR A 48 -0.33 -3.47 -9.53
C TYR A 48 -0.67 -3.87 -10.95
N GLN A 49 -0.54 -5.13 -11.28
CA GLN A 49 -0.91 -5.69 -12.59
C GLN A 49 -2.19 -6.47 -12.44
N GLU A 50 -3.27 -5.95 -13.03
CA GLU A 50 -4.62 -6.50 -12.90
C GLU A 50 -4.73 -7.91 -13.51
N GLN A 51 -4.04 -8.15 -14.63
CA GLN A 51 -4.14 -9.41 -15.39
C GLN A 51 -3.69 -10.63 -14.62
N ASP A 52 -2.79 -10.48 -13.67
CA ASP A 52 -2.28 -11.55 -12.81
C ASP A 52 -2.44 -11.24 -11.32
N SER A 53 -3.22 -10.20 -11.01
CA SER A 53 -3.58 -9.79 -9.65
C SER A 53 -2.39 -9.66 -8.71
N SER A 54 -1.30 -9.06 -9.18
CA SER A 54 -0.03 -9.04 -8.47
C SER A 54 0.60 -7.66 -8.38
N TRP A 55 1.29 -7.42 -7.27
CA TRP A 55 2.16 -6.27 -7.07
C TRP A 55 3.57 -6.54 -7.58
N TYR A 56 4.12 -5.52 -8.20
CA TYR A 56 5.48 -5.53 -8.75
C TYR A 56 6.26 -4.31 -8.29
N THR A 57 7.57 -4.47 -8.24
CA THR A 57 8.53 -3.40 -8.12
C THR A 57 9.57 -3.49 -9.24
N ARG A 58 10.19 -2.36 -9.57
CA ARG A 58 11.35 -2.29 -10.46
C ARG A 58 12.43 -1.45 -9.80
N SER A 59 13.61 -1.99 -9.67
CA SER A 59 14.79 -1.27 -9.21
C SER A 59 15.21 -0.21 -10.25
N MET A 60 15.41 1.01 -9.80
CA MET A 60 15.85 2.10 -10.66
C MET A 60 17.35 2.08 -10.92
N ALA A 61 18.11 1.32 -10.12
CA ALA A 61 19.57 1.19 -10.26
C ALA A 61 19.96 0.30 -11.45
N ASP A 62 19.29 -0.85 -11.59
CA ASP A 62 19.63 -1.87 -12.60
C ASP A 62 18.48 -2.23 -13.54
N GLY A 63 17.28 -1.69 -13.28
CA GLY A 63 16.09 -1.94 -14.07
C GLY A 63 15.45 -3.32 -13.88
N LYS A 64 15.89 -4.09 -12.88
CA LYS A 64 15.34 -5.42 -12.61
C LYS A 64 13.95 -5.33 -12.00
N GLU A 65 13.03 -6.15 -12.50
CA GLU A 65 11.66 -6.25 -12.00
C GLU A 65 11.51 -7.44 -11.07
N TYR A 66 10.69 -7.25 -10.01
CA TYR A 66 10.41 -8.27 -9.01
C TYR A 66 8.90 -8.38 -8.83
N ARG A 67 8.39 -9.60 -8.85
CA ARG A 67 7.01 -9.90 -8.50
C ARG A 67 6.92 -10.12 -7.00
N LEU A 68 6.16 -9.28 -6.31
CA LEU A 68 6.06 -9.31 -4.84
C LEU A 68 4.97 -10.23 -4.35
N THR A 69 3.87 -10.33 -5.09
CA THR A 69 2.72 -11.15 -4.71
C THR A 69 2.32 -12.07 -5.84
N THR A 70 1.74 -13.22 -5.51
CA THR A 70 1.05 -14.11 -6.46
C THR A 70 -0.31 -14.48 -5.91
N PRO A 71 -1.32 -14.74 -6.78
CA PRO A 71 -2.66 -15.14 -6.35
C PRO A 71 -2.69 -16.31 -5.37
N GLU A 72 -1.75 -17.24 -5.52
CA GLU A 72 -1.67 -18.47 -4.72
C GLU A 72 -1.13 -18.23 -3.30
N THR A 73 -0.36 -17.16 -3.11
CA THR A 73 0.36 -16.91 -1.84
C THR A 73 -0.17 -15.71 -1.07
N PHE A 74 -0.78 -14.76 -1.76
CA PHE A 74 -1.23 -13.50 -1.16
C PHE A 74 -2.41 -12.89 -1.93
N ILE A 75 -3.55 -12.77 -1.28
CA ILE A 75 -4.75 -12.15 -1.87
C ILE A 75 -4.63 -10.63 -1.73
N ALA A 76 -4.15 -9.98 -2.80
CA ALA A 76 -3.94 -8.53 -2.85
C ALA A 76 -5.15 -7.74 -3.36
N TRP A 77 -6.20 -8.43 -3.80
CA TRP A 77 -7.36 -7.86 -4.52
C TRP A 77 -8.66 -8.01 -3.73
N ASP A 78 -9.66 -7.25 -4.14
CA ASP A 78 -10.99 -7.27 -3.54
C ASP A 78 -11.66 -8.64 -3.70
N GLU A 79 -11.77 -9.36 -2.58
CA GLU A 79 -12.35 -10.70 -2.48
C GLU A 79 -13.87 -10.70 -2.71
N ASP A 80 -14.52 -9.53 -2.62
CA ASP A 80 -15.96 -9.36 -2.81
C ASP A 80 -16.33 -8.83 -4.21
N ASN A 81 -15.34 -8.78 -5.14
CA ASN A 81 -15.58 -8.31 -6.50
C ASN A 81 -16.62 -9.19 -7.20
N ASP A 82 -17.74 -8.59 -7.56
CA ASP A 82 -18.89 -9.26 -8.21
C ASP A 82 -19.16 -8.74 -9.65
N VAL A 83 -18.26 -7.92 -10.17
CA VAL A 83 -18.36 -7.40 -11.53
C VAL A 83 -17.49 -8.21 -12.50
N PRO A 84 -17.85 -8.33 -13.79
CA PRO A 84 -17.10 -9.09 -14.79
C PRO A 84 -15.86 -8.32 -15.29
N ASP A 85 -15.00 -7.88 -14.36
CA ASP A 85 -13.73 -7.23 -14.62
C ASP A 85 -12.70 -7.68 -13.57
N TYR A 86 -11.43 -7.33 -13.80
CA TYR A 86 -10.38 -7.64 -12.82
C TYR A 86 -10.64 -6.93 -11.49
N PRO A 87 -10.50 -7.64 -10.37
CA PRO A 87 -10.69 -7.04 -9.05
C PRO A 87 -9.63 -5.97 -8.77
N SER A 88 -10.06 -4.87 -8.17
CA SER A 88 -9.16 -3.82 -7.71
C SER A 88 -8.30 -4.30 -6.53
N PRO A 89 -7.03 -3.85 -6.41
CA PRO A 89 -6.22 -4.20 -5.25
C PRO A 89 -6.69 -3.47 -3.99
N TYR A 90 -6.51 -4.09 -2.82
CA TYR A 90 -6.66 -3.39 -1.52
C TYR A 90 -5.64 -2.25 -1.34
N GLY A 91 -4.59 -2.24 -2.16
CA GLY A 91 -3.64 -1.16 -2.25
C GLY A 91 -2.41 -1.33 -1.35
N ILE A 92 -1.65 -0.26 -1.25
CA ILE A 92 -0.49 -0.18 -0.36
C ILE A 92 -0.77 0.75 0.81
N ALA A 93 -0.23 0.42 1.98
CA ALA A 93 -0.26 1.28 3.16
C ALA A 93 0.87 2.33 3.14
N GLY A 94 1.93 2.10 2.37
CA GLY A 94 3.04 3.02 2.20
C GLY A 94 4.39 2.32 2.05
N TRP A 95 5.44 3.05 2.38
CA TRP A 95 6.83 2.59 2.37
C TRP A 95 7.50 2.86 3.70
N THR A 96 8.46 2.03 4.08
CA THR A 96 9.34 2.32 5.21
C THR A 96 10.48 3.25 4.78
N ASP A 97 11.15 3.87 5.75
CA ASP A 97 12.26 4.78 5.49
C ASP A 97 13.31 4.14 4.58
N ASP A 98 13.95 4.98 3.76
CA ASP A 98 14.98 4.60 2.79
C ASP A 98 14.53 3.56 1.75
N ASP A 99 13.23 3.44 1.52
CA ASP A 99 12.62 2.47 0.59
C ASP A 99 13.01 1.01 0.92
N GLN A 100 13.23 0.72 2.21
CA GLN A 100 13.66 -0.62 2.63
C GLN A 100 12.57 -1.68 2.48
N SER A 101 11.29 -1.28 2.63
CA SER A 101 10.17 -2.19 2.46
C SER A 101 8.94 -1.46 1.94
N ILE A 102 8.12 -2.18 1.17
CA ILE A 102 6.79 -1.74 0.76
C ILE A 102 5.74 -2.41 1.66
N LEU A 103 4.75 -1.64 2.09
CA LEU A 103 3.67 -2.10 2.95
C LEU A 103 2.43 -2.34 2.09
N ILE A 104 2.12 -3.60 1.82
CA ILE A 104 0.98 -4.01 1.00
C ILE A 104 -0.16 -4.46 1.91
N LYS A 105 -1.39 -4.18 1.50
CA LYS A 105 -2.58 -4.59 2.22
C LYS A 105 -3.20 -5.83 1.59
N ASP A 106 -3.66 -6.77 2.43
CA ASP A 106 -4.77 -7.64 2.08
C ASP A 106 -6.09 -6.98 2.58
N ARG A 107 -7.19 -7.71 2.60
CA ARG A 107 -8.48 -7.20 3.08
C ARG A 107 -8.42 -6.60 4.47
N TYR A 108 -7.67 -7.21 5.38
CA TYR A 108 -7.68 -6.92 6.80
C TYR A 108 -6.36 -6.41 7.34
N ASP A 109 -5.27 -7.02 6.88
CA ASP A 109 -3.95 -6.86 7.47
C ASP A 109 -2.99 -6.03 6.61
N ILE A 110 -1.97 -5.50 7.26
CA ILE A 110 -0.85 -4.80 6.63
C ILE A 110 0.37 -5.70 6.67
N TRP A 111 0.95 -5.93 5.51
CA TRP A 111 2.08 -6.81 5.32
C TRP A 111 3.31 -6.04 4.85
N LYS A 112 4.46 -6.39 5.39
CA LYS A 112 5.75 -5.84 4.99
C LYS A 112 6.42 -6.76 3.97
N PHE A 113 6.75 -6.23 2.81
CA PHE A 113 7.43 -6.92 1.72
C PHE A 113 8.80 -6.32 1.48
N ASP A 114 9.77 -7.18 1.16
CA ASP A 114 11.05 -6.78 0.58
C ASP A 114 10.81 -6.38 -0.89
N PRO A 115 11.24 -5.18 -1.31
CA PRO A 115 11.06 -4.73 -2.70
C PRO A 115 11.78 -5.58 -3.74
N THR A 116 12.74 -6.42 -3.34
CA THR A 116 13.45 -7.35 -4.22
C THR A 116 12.91 -8.78 -4.15
N ALA A 117 11.86 -9.01 -3.37
CA ALA A 117 11.27 -10.33 -3.11
C ALA A 117 12.28 -11.37 -2.59
N ALA A 118 13.41 -10.93 -2.02
CA ALA A 118 14.45 -11.84 -1.50
C ALA A 118 14.08 -12.44 -0.14
N VAL A 119 13.16 -11.80 0.60
CA VAL A 119 12.72 -12.23 1.92
C VAL A 119 11.20 -12.41 1.91
N SER A 120 10.72 -13.46 2.59
CA SER A 120 9.29 -13.71 2.72
C SER A 120 8.55 -12.56 3.41
N PRO A 121 7.34 -12.24 2.99
CA PRO A 121 6.54 -11.17 3.59
C PRO A 121 6.17 -11.46 5.05
N VAL A 122 5.99 -10.39 5.83
CA VAL A 122 5.64 -10.46 7.25
C VAL A 122 4.31 -9.77 7.48
N ASN A 123 3.31 -10.47 8.03
CA ASN A 123 2.07 -9.87 8.52
C ASN A 123 2.37 -9.03 9.77
N LEU A 124 2.22 -7.70 9.66
CA LEU A 124 2.54 -6.77 10.75
C LEU A 124 1.42 -6.63 11.77
N THR A 125 0.15 -6.80 11.36
CA THR A 125 -1.02 -6.59 12.22
C THR A 125 -1.63 -7.89 12.76
N VAL A 126 -1.29 -9.01 12.18
CA VAL A 126 -1.46 -10.41 12.65
C VAL A 126 -2.91 -10.88 12.81
N ASN A 127 -3.80 -10.08 13.41
CA ASN A 127 -5.15 -10.54 13.83
C ASN A 127 -6.30 -9.97 12.99
N GLY A 128 -6.02 -9.13 11.99
CA GLY A 128 -7.06 -8.45 11.22
C GLY A 128 -8.06 -9.43 10.61
N ARG A 129 -7.58 -10.43 9.89
CA ARG A 129 -8.45 -11.45 9.27
C ARG A 129 -9.22 -12.29 10.29
N LYS A 130 -8.59 -12.67 11.39
CA LYS A 130 -9.26 -13.47 12.44
C LYS A 130 -10.39 -12.70 13.12
N GLU A 131 -10.15 -11.44 13.42
CA GLU A 131 -11.10 -10.57 14.14
C GLU A 131 -12.03 -9.79 13.20
N GLN A 132 -11.84 -9.93 11.88
CA GLN A 132 -12.52 -9.17 10.83
C GLN A 132 -12.37 -7.65 11.02
N ILE A 133 -11.15 -7.21 11.35
CA ILE A 133 -10.80 -5.80 11.49
C ILE A 133 -9.92 -5.38 10.32
N THR A 134 -10.43 -4.50 9.49
CA THR A 134 -9.66 -3.87 8.40
C THR A 134 -8.79 -2.76 8.96
N TYR A 135 -7.46 -2.96 8.97
CA TYR A 135 -6.49 -1.97 9.44
C TYR A 135 -6.01 -1.06 8.31
N SER A 136 -5.86 0.22 8.62
CA SER A 136 -5.24 1.19 7.71
C SER A 136 -4.30 2.13 8.47
N LEU A 137 -3.07 2.33 7.97
CA LEU A 137 -2.12 3.28 8.53
C LEU A 137 -2.61 4.72 8.37
N ILE A 138 -2.40 5.51 9.39
CA ILE A 138 -2.69 6.94 9.40
C ILE A 138 -1.35 7.68 9.31
N GLN A 139 -1.18 8.49 8.27
CA GLN A 139 -0.05 9.43 8.20
C GLN A 139 -0.44 10.74 8.90
N LEU A 140 0.04 10.89 10.14
CA LEU A 140 -0.24 12.08 10.95
C LEU A 140 0.60 13.29 10.53
N ASP A 141 1.79 13.04 10.00
CA ASP A 141 2.66 14.08 9.46
C ASP A 141 2.57 14.07 7.92
N ARG A 142 1.89 15.05 7.36
CA ARG A 142 1.66 15.15 5.92
C ARG A 142 2.93 15.44 5.10
N GLU A 143 4.00 15.87 5.74
CA GLU A 143 5.30 16.11 5.09
C GLU A 143 6.10 14.82 4.93
N LYS A 144 5.83 13.81 5.77
CA LYS A 144 6.47 12.50 5.68
C LYS A 144 5.83 11.62 4.61
N ARG A 145 6.65 11.02 3.79
CA ARG A 145 6.23 10.10 2.72
C ARG A 145 6.56 8.63 3.01
N SER A 146 7.22 8.37 4.13
CA SER A 146 7.62 7.05 4.59
C SER A 146 7.41 6.90 6.09
N TYR A 147 7.50 5.68 6.58
CA TYR A 147 7.32 5.32 7.97
C TYR A 147 8.62 4.81 8.58
N ASN A 148 9.01 5.35 9.73
CA ASN A 148 10.07 4.77 10.54
C ASN A 148 9.54 3.50 11.22
N THR A 149 10.24 2.38 11.06
CA THR A 149 9.78 1.08 11.58
C THR A 149 9.86 0.97 13.10
N GLY A 150 10.74 1.73 13.75
CA GLY A 150 10.93 1.76 15.20
C GLY A 150 9.95 2.64 15.95
N ASP A 151 9.36 3.63 15.27
CA ASP A 151 8.42 4.58 15.86
C ASP A 151 7.03 3.96 16.04
N ALA A 152 6.25 4.52 16.98
CA ALA A 152 4.84 4.19 17.10
C ALA A 152 4.10 4.71 15.86
N GLN A 153 3.42 3.80 15.16
CA GLN A 153 2.54 4.12 14.05
C GLN A 153 1.09 3.97 14.50
N TYR A 154 0.23 4.79 13.91
CA TYR A 154 -1.19 4.82 14.24
C TYR A 154 -2.02 4.23 13.11
N LEU A 155 -3.11 3.56 13.50
CA LEU A 155 -4.00 2.89 12.56
C LEU A 155 -5.45 3.27 12.88
N THR A 156 -6.26 3.34 11.83
CA THR A 156 -7.70 3.10 11.97
C THR A 156 -7.96 1.61 11.86
N GLY A 157 -8.99 1.13 12.54
CA GLY A 157 -9.54 -0.21 12.35
C GLY A 157 -11.06 -0.13 12.24
N PHE A 158 -11.61 -0.90 11.30
CA PHE A 158 -13.05 -1.08 11.15
C PHE A 158 -13.38 -2.56 11.29
N ASN A 159 -14.24 -2.89 12.24
CA ASN A 159 -14.69 -4.27 12.44
C ASN A 159 -15.91 -4.55 11.56
N GLU A 160 -15.76 -5.42 10.57
CA GLU A 160 -16.83 -5.74 9.62
C GLU A 160 -18.03 -6.46 10.27
N ARG A 161 -17.81 -7.17 11.37
CA ARG A 161 -18.85 -7.91 12.08
C ARG A 161 -19.70 -6.99 12.99
N THR A 162 -19.04 -6.14 13.78
CA THR A 162 -19.72 -5.27 14.74
C THR A 162 -20.05 -3.91 14.18
N LYS A 163 -19.47 -3.55 13.03
CA LYS A 163 -19.52 -2.22 12.39
C LYS A 163 -18.92 -1.10 13.26
N GLY A 164 -18.20 -1.47 14.31
CA GLY A 164 -17.48 -0.54 15.16
C GLY A 164 -16.16 -0.08 14.55
N SER A 165 -15.70 1.09 14.96
CA SER A 165 -14.42 1.66 14.54
C SER A 165 -13.47 1.83 15.72
N GLY A 166 -12.17 1.96 15.45
CA GLY A 166 -11.16 2.19 16.47
C GLY A 166 -9.90 2.86 15.95
N TYR A 167 -9.15 3.42 16.89
CA TYR A 167 -7.76 3.84 16.71
C TYR A 167 -6.85 2.89 17.45
N TYR A 168 -5.78 2.52 16.80
CA TYR A 168 -4.82 1.55 17.28
C TYR A 168 -3.40 2.08 17.07
N THR A 169 -2.45 1.45 17.78
CA THR A 169 -1.02 1.73 17.56
C THR A 169 -0.24 0.43 17.40
N THR A 170 0.80 0.48 16.59
CA THR A 170 1.73 -0.63 16.33
C THR A 170 3.12 -0.09 16.02
N ARG A 171 4.09 -1.00 15.83
CA ARG A 171 5.40 -0.71 15.25
C ARG A 171 5.62 -1.61 14.03
N LEU A 172 6.32 -1.11 13.03
CA LEU A 172 6.52 -1.82 11.75
C LEU A 172 7.79 -2.68 11.71
N ASN A 173 8.53 -2.73 12.82
CA ASN A 173 9.75 -3.54 12.92
C ASN A 173 9.49 -5.02 13.24
N LYS A 174 8.30 -5.36 13.75
CA LYS A 174 7.91 -6.73 14.10
C LYS A 174 6.41 -6.96 13.92
N ALA A 175 6.04 -8.23 13.70
CA ALA A 175 4.65 -8.69 13.74
C ALA A 175 4.09 -8.59 15.16
N ALA A 176 2.95 -7.92 15.32
CA ALA A 176 2.26 -7.83 16.62
C ALA A 176 0.79 -7.45 16.42
N VAL A 177 -0.08 -7.92 17.29
CA VAL A 177 -1.46 -7.43 17.37
C VAL A 177 -1.44 -5.94 17.73
N PRO A 178 -2.09 -5.07 16.95
CA PRO A 178 -2.13 -3.64 17.25
C PRO A 178 -2.78 -3.36 18.61
N LYS A 179 -2.17 -2.48 19.39
CA LYS A 179 -2.71 -2.06 20.70
C LYS A 179 -3.87 -1.10 20.47
N VAL A 180 -5.01 -1.39 21.09
CA VAL A 180 -6.18 -0.50 21.07
C VAL A 180 -5.86 0.79 21.84
N LEU A 181 -6.16 1.92 21.25
CA LEU A 181 -6.17 3.23 21.90
C LEU A 181 -7.60 3.65 22.24
N LEU A 182 -8.52 3.48 21.28
CA LEU A 182 -9.94 3.75 21.42
C LEU A 182 -10.69 2.85 20.43
N ALA A 183 -11.72 2.14 20.87
CA ALA A 183 -12.59 1.37 19.97
C ALA A 183 -13.97 1.23 20.57
N GLY A 184 -14.99 1.16 19.73
CA GLY A 184 -16.38 1.00 20.17
C GLY A 184 -17.37 0.92 18.99
N ASN A 185 -18.66 0.80 19.34
CA ASN A 185 -19.75 0.74 18.36
C ASN A 185 -20.14 2.15 17.88
N PHE A 186 -19.18 2.90 17.40
CA PHE A 186 -19.37 4.23 16.84
C PHE A 186 -18.48 4.37 15.59
N LYS A 187 -18.82 5.30 14.74
CA LYS A 187 -18.01 5.66 13.58
C LYS A 187 -17.01 6.74 13.99
N LEU A 188 -15.73 6.44 13.88
CA LEU A 188 -14.67 7.44 13.97
C LEU A 188 -14.40 8.00 12.58
N ALA A 189 -14.33 9.32 12.47
CA ALA A 189 -14.11 10.00 11.20
C ALA A 189 -12.71 10.61 11.14
N ALA A 190 -12.58 11.93 11.25
CA ALA A 190 -11.31 12.60 11.07
C ALA A 190 -10.40 12.47 12.30
N LEU A 191 -9.10 12.31 12.05
CA LEU A 191 -8.05 12.43 13.05
C LEU A 191 -7.08 13.51 12.60
N ALA A 192 -6.83 14.50 13.44
CA ALA A 192 -5.83 15.54 13.20
C ALA A 192 -4.88 15.64 14.39
N LYS A 193 -3.56 15.61 14.09
CA LYS A 193 -2.51 15.80 15.09
C LYS A 193 -2.04 17.25 15.08
N ALA A 194 -1.82 17.83 16.26
CA ALA A 194 -1.11 19.07 16.39
C ALA A 194 0.33 18.94 15.87
N LYS A 195 0.83 19.96 15.18
CA LYS A 195 2.18 19.93 14.58
C LYS A 195 3.24 19.79 15.67
N ASP A 196 3.16 20.61 16.70
CA ASP A 196 4.21 20.79 17.70
C ASP A 196 3.81 20.24 19.09
N ALA A 197 2.81 19.35 19.16
CA ALA A 197 2.39 18.71 20.40
C ALA A 197 1.90 17.27 20.17
N ASP A 198 1.99 16.43 21.20
CA ASP A 198 1.46 15.06 21.17
C ASP A 198 -0.05 15.03 21.51
N ALA A 199 -0.79 15.90 20.86
CA ALA A 199 -2.23 16.01 20.97
C ALA A 199 -2.91 15.73 19.63
N VAL A 200 -4.00 14.98 19.68
CA VAL A 200 -4.84 14.68 18.52
C VAL A 200 -6.28 15.02 18.84
N ILE A 201 -7.01 15.48 17.83
CA ILE A 201 -8.47 15.60 17.87
C ILE A 201 -9.08 14.62 16.90
N TYR A 202 -10.24 14.11 17.24
CA TYR A 202 -11.02 13.21 16.39
C TYR A 202 -12.51 13.52 16.50
N THR A 203 -13.27 13.07 15.49
CA THR A 203 -14.73 13.18 15.47
C THR A 203 -15.37 11.84 15.17
#